data_7d21a1e940ff9ba41e07a3ea492c7876
#
_entry.id   7d21a1e940ff9ba41e07a3ea492c7876
#
_cell.length_a   1.000
_cell.length_b   1.000
_cell.length_c   1.000
_cell.angle_alpha   90.00
_cell.angle_beta   90.00
_cell.angle_gamma   90.00
#
_symmetry.space_group_name_H-M   'P 1'
#
loop_
_entity.id
_entity.type
_entity.pdbx_description
1 polymer ?
#
loop_
_entity_poly.entity_id
_entity_poly.type
_entity_poly.pdbx_seq_one_letter_code
_entity_poly.pdbx_strand_id
1 'polypeptide(L)'
;MKNFAYSILGCLLLSLNAAFAQKTWSFDGQDPLLSCDGKSLLNLYTIKEIPEFVTGVEGKALRTDGYSTWMDTTTEGDVSSLSGWFALESYPTDTAAFMGIRDMAGTSVAVCVDRYGELLLGMGQNGSYSYCSLKTKVDRFKWLHVVLDLSNESVCLNGQRMSAEVWPRNLQDGEMMFRVGKDFREKKVWMYDVTAINGLIDGISLTPFSDDSSAWRDEIALGLKKTPVLAIPEIRFAKDFNRPRYHLLPAANWTNETHGLLLYKGKYHIFNPVSYTHLTLPTTPYV
;
A
#
# COMPACT_ATOMS: atom_id res chain seq x y z
N MET A 1 -0.30 -24.28 -24.16
CA MET A 1 -1.30 -23.51 -24.93
C MET A 1 -2.63 -23.25 -24.21
N LYS A 2 -2.78 -23.58 -22.90
CA LYS A 2 -4.03 -23.30 -22.14
C LYS A 2 -3.94 -22.05 -21.24
N ASN A 3 -2.76 -21.53 -20.97
CA ASN A 3 -2.58 -20.39 -20.05
C ASN A 3 -2.62 -19.02 -20.73
N PHE A 4 -2.67 -18.96 -22.05
CA PHE A 4 -2.74 -17.70 -22.81
C PHE A 4 -4.18 -17.16 -22.94
N ALA A 5 -5.19 -18.01 -22.73
CA ALA A 5 -6.59 -17.63 -22.92
C ALA A 5 -7.19 -16.88 -21.71
N TYR A 6 -6.65 -17.07 -20.50
CA TYR A 6 -7.20 -16.44 -19.29
C TYR A 6 -6.74 -14.99 -19.09
N SER A 7 -5.54 -14.65 -19.54
CA SER A 7 -5.04 -13.26 -19.49
C SER A 7 -5.79 -12.33 -20.45
N ILE A 8 -6.27 -12.87 -21.56
CA ILE A 8 -7.07 -12.12 -22.55
C ILE A 8 -8.54 -11.98 -22.08
N LEU A 9 -9.05 -12.96 -21.33
CA LEU A 9 -10.43 -12.93 -20.85
C LEU A 9 -10.65 -11.91 -19.72
N GLY A 10 -9.67 -11.69 -18.86
CA GLY A 10 -9.71 -10.62 -17.84
C GLY A 10 -9.76 -9.23 -18.45
N CYS A 11 -9.05 -8.99 -19.56
CA CYS A 11 -9.12 -7.74 -20.31
C CYS A 11 -10.38 -7.61 -21.18
N LEU A 12 -11.01 -8.70 -21.60
CA LEU A 12 -12.15 -8.66 -22.52
C LEU A 12 -13.51 -8.44 -21.83
N LEU A 13 -13.65 -8.76 -20.55
CA LEU A 13 -14.87 -8.46 -19.79
C LEU A 13 -15.00 -6.99 -19.41
N LEU A 14 -13.92 -6.21 -19.50
CA LEU A 14 -13.88 -4.78 -19.23
C LEU A 14 -14.25 -3.91 -20.45
N SER A 15 -14.48 -4.47 -21.62
CA SER A 15 -14.64 -3.72 -22.88
C SER A 15 -16.06 -3.31 -23.26
N LEU A 16 -17.07 -3.50 -22.41
CA LEU A 16 -18.48 -3.28 -22.79
C LEU A 16 -19.13 -2.02 -22.21
N ASN A 17 -18.40 -1.18 -21.46
CA ASN A 17 -18.88 0.16 -21.08
C ASN A 17 -17.87 1.23 -21.50
N ALA A 18 -17.85 1.53 -22.78
CA ALA A 18 -17.05 2.62 -23.36
C ALA A 18 -17.74 3.97 -23.12
N ALA A 19 -17.36 4.65 -22.04
CA ALA A 19 -17.58 6.10 -21.92
C ALA A 19 -16.54 6.80 -21.02
N PHE A 20 -15.81 6.10 -20.15
CA PHE A 20 -14.75 6.71 -19.33
C PHE A 20 -13.50 5.84 -19.37
N ALA A 21 -12.36 6.44 -19.70
CA ALA A 21 -11.11 5.71 -19.85
C ALA A 21 -10.63 5.16 -18.49
N GLN A 22 -10.93 3.89 -18.25
CA GLN A 22 -10.42 3.15 -17.12
C GLN A 22 -8.90 3.06 -17.22
N LYS A 23 -8.18 3.55 -16.21
CA LYS A 23 -6.74 3.36 -16.10
C LYS A 23 -6.48 2.30 -15.04
N THR A 24 -5.88 1.19 -15.45
CA THR A 24 -5.56 0.07 -14.56
C THR A 24 -4.11 -0.32 -14.73
N TRP A 25 -3.44 -0.63 -13.62
CA TRP A 25 -2.07 -1.15 -13.58
C TRP A 25 -2.06 -2.48 -12.85
N SER A 26 -1.77 -3.55 -13.57
CA SER A 26 -1.71 -4.92 -13.04
C SER A 26 -0.30 -5.37 -12.67
N PHE A 27 0.73 -4.58 -13.02
CA PHE A 27 2.15 -4.93 -12.89
C PHE A 27 2.62 -6.17 -13.65
N ASP A 28 1.78 -6.77 -14.51
CA ASP A 28 2.05 -8.03 -15.22
C ASP A 28 2.68 -7.85 -16.59
N GLY A 29 2.61 -6.64 -17.14
CA GLY A 29 3.11 -6.30 -18.47
C GLY A 29 4.64 -6.43 -18.60
N GLN A 30 5.13 -6.24 -19.83
CA GLN A 30 6.58 -6.09 -20.08
C GLN A 30 7.15 -4.88 -19.36
N ASP A 31 6.41 -3.78 -19.35
CA ASP A 31 6.63 -2.64 -18.45
C ASP A 31 5.57 -2.69 -17.35
N PRO A 32 5.98 -3.07 -16.12
CA PRO A 32 5.04 -3.21 -15.01
C PRO A 32 4.38 -1.90 -14.58
N LEU A 33 4.96 -0.75 -14.94
CA LEU A 33 4.48 0.57 -14.54
C LEU A 33 3.56 1.21 -15.59
N LEU A 34 3.43 0.59 -16.75
CA LEU A 34 2.54 1.06 -17.81
C LEU A 34 1.11 0.53 -17.57
N SER A 35 0.11 1.39 -17.73
CA SER A 35 -1.30 1.00 -17.64
C SER A 35 -1.66 -0.06 -18.68
N CYS A 36 -2.68 -0.85 -18.39
CA CYS A 36 -3.11 -1.94 -19.28
C CYS A 36 -3.56 -1.46 -20.67
N ASP A 37 -3.99 -0.20 -20.80
CA ASP A 37 -4.31 0.44 -22.09
C ASP A 37 -3.08 1.04 -22.79
N GLY A 38 -1.90 0.99 -22.18
CA GLY A 38 -0.64 1.49 -22.71
C GLY A 38 -0.50 3.01 -22.77
N LYS A 39 -1.34 3.78 -22.09
CA LYS A 39 -1.37 5.25 -22.23
C LYS A 39 -0.87 6.02 -21.00
N SER A 40 -0.83 5.39 -19.84
CA SER A 40 -0.44 6.07 -18.60
C SER A 40 0.67 5.31 -17.90
N LEU A 41 1.70 6.04 -17.47
CA LEU A 41 2.86 5.50 -16.77
C LEU A 41 2.81 5.94 -15.31
N LEU A 42 3.07 5.00 -14.39
CA LEU A 42 3.35 5.30 -13.00
C LEU A 42 4.83 5.70 -12.84
N ASN A 43 5.08 6.81 -12.20
CA ASN A 43 6.42 7.17 -11.77
C ASN A 43 6.75 6.38 -10.50
N LEU A 44 7.71 5.49 -10.54
CA LEU A 44 8.16 4.73 -9.39
C LEU A 44 9.32 5.46 -8.71
N TYR A 45 9.17 5.70 -7.42
CA TYR A 45 10.22 6.19 -6.54
C TYR A 45 10.74 5.02 -5.70
N THR A 46 12.03 4.84 -5.66
CA THR A 46 12.68 3.82 -4.84
C THR A 46 14.18 4.09 -4.77
N ILE A 47 14.82 3.74 -3.65
CA ILE A 47 16.29 3.72 -3.54
C ILE A 47 16.88 2.40 -4.02
N LYS A 48 16.03 1.40 -4.32
CA LYS A 48 16.47 0.11 -4.84
C LYS A 48 16.86 0.25 -6.30
N GLU A 49 17.99 -0.30 -6.69
CA GLU A 49 18.43 -0.35 -8.09
C GLU A 49 17.41 -1.09 -8.97
N ILE A 50 16.85 -2.18 -8.43
CA ILE A 50 15.82 -2.98 -9.11
C ILE A 50 14.60 -3.08 -8.20
N PRO A 51 13.43 -2.60 -8.65
CA PRO A 51 12.18 -2.79 -7.95
C PRO A 51 11.86 -4.28 -7.75
N GLU A 52 11.28 -4.63 -6.63
CA GLU A 52 10.94 -6.00 -6.28
C GLU A 52 9.47 -6.26 -6.59
N PHE A 53 9.22 -7.20 -7.50
CA PHE A 53 7.87 -7.71 -7.79
C PHE A 53 7.76 -9.15 -7.29
N VAL A 54 6.68 -9.44 -6.59
CA VAL A 54 6.36 -10.76 -6.04
C VAL A 54 4.99 -11.22 -6.53
N THR A 55 4.56 -12.43 -6.19
CA THR A 55 3.20 -12.89 -6.51
C THR A 55 2.15 -12.02 -5.82
N GLY A 56 1.24 -11.48 -6.62
CA GLY A 56 0.12 -10.62 -6.21
C GLY A 56 -1.20 -11.35 -5.97
N VAL A 57 -2.26 -10.57 -5.88
CA VAL A 57 -3.63 -11.08 -5.94
C VAL A 57 -3.88 -11.68 -7.32
N GLU A 58 -3.48 -10.97 -8.37
CA GLU A 58 -3.35 -11.50 -9.72
C GLU A 58 -1.94 -11.20 -10.20
N GLY A 59 -1.28 -12.19 -10.82
CA GLY A 59 0.04 -12.01 -11.39
C GLY A 59 1.07 -11.48 -10.40
N LYS A 60 1.47 -10.21 -10.53
CA LYS A 60 2.55 -9.57 -9.76
C LYS A 60 2.05 -8.41 -8.91
N ALA A 61 2.68 -8.24 -7.75
CA ALA A 61 2.53 -7.10 -6.87
C ALA A 61 3.87 -6.39 -6.66
N LEU A 62 3.87 -5.08 -6.56
CA LEU A 62 5.04 -4.29 -6.17
C LEU A 62 5.28 -4.42 -4.67
N ARG A 63 6.51 -4.72 -4.27
CA ARG A 63 6.92 -4.72 -2.86
C ARG A 63 7.44 -3.36 -2.46
N THR A 64 6.84 -2.77 -1.45
CA THR A 64 7.24 -1.51 -0.83
C THR A 64 8.05 -1.75 0.44
N ASP A 65 8.81 -0.75 0.88
CA ASP A 65 9.75 -0.84 1.99
C ASP A 65 9.41 0.05 3.20
N GLY A 66 8.32 0.82 3.09
CA GLY A 66 7.86 1.68 4.17
C GLY A 66 8.54 3.05 4.26
N TYR A 67 9.47 3.39 3.34
CA TYR A 67 10.18 4.66 3.39
C TYR A 67 10.64 5.21 2.04
N SER A 68 10.95 4.38 1.05
CA SER A 68 11.48 4.86 -0.23
C SER A 68 10.66 4.47 -1.44
N THR A 69 9.89 3.37 -1.34
CA THR A 69 9.19 2.78 -2.49
C THR A 69 7.72 3.17 -2.50
N TRP A 70 7.34 3.97 -3.48
CA TRP A 70 5.97 4.45 -3.71
C TRP A 70 5.82 4.92 -5.15
N MET A 71 4.60 5.22 -5.59
CA MET A 71 4.32 5.60 -6.98
C MET A 71 3.41 6.82 -7.04
N ASP A 72 3.53 7.59 -8.14
CA ASP A 72 2.53 8.58 -8.52
C ASP A 72 2.35 8.68 -10.04
N THR A 73 1.28 9.34 -10.43
CA THR A 73 1.06 9.81 -11.81
C THR A 73 0.11 10.99 -11.80
N THR A 74 0.06 11.74 -12.88
CA THR A 74 -0.98 12.74 -13.10
C THR A 74 -2.10 12.16 -13.96
N THR A 75 -3.31 12.61 -13.73
CA THR A 75 -4.48 12.24 -14.52
C THR A 75 -5.28 13.49 -14.84
N GLU A 76 -5.78 13.57 -16.06
CA GLU A 76 -6.72 14.58 -16.49
C GLU A 76 -8.11 13.95 -16.58
N GLY A 77 -9.15 14.72 -16.28
CA GLY A 77 -10.56 14.33 -16.40
C GLY A 77 -11.15 13.83 -15.07
N ASP A 78 -12.43 13.46 -15.16
CA ASP A 78 -13.24 13.09 -14.00
C ASP A 78 -12.80 11.74 -13.43
N VAL A 79 -12.10 11.75 -12.30
CA VAL A 79 -11.81 10.56 -11.51
C VAL A 79 -12.92 10.37 -10.49
N SER A 80 -13.73 9.34 -10.64
CA SER A 80 -14.82 9.06 -9.70
C SER A 80 -14.39 8.12 -8.56
N SER A 81 -13.37 7.29 -8.77
CA SER A 81 -12.84 6.44 -7.71
C SER A 81 -11.43 5.96 -7.98
N LEU A 82 -10.75 5.60 -6.89
CA LEU A 82 -9.46 4.94 -6.87
C LEU A 82 -9.61 3.61 -6.16
N SER A 83 -9.01 2.55 -6.69
CA SER A 83 -9.02 1.24 -6.04
C SER A 83 -7.68 0.53 -6.16
N GLY A 84 -7.44 -0.42 -5.25
CA GLY A 84 -6.25 -1.26 -5.29
C GLY A 84 -6.23 -2.31 -4.19
N TRP A 85 -5.33 -3.27 -4.37
CA TRP A 85 -5.03 -4.31 -3.41
C TRP A 85 -3.77 -3.97 -2.64
N PHE A 86 -3.83 -4.14 -1.33
CA PHE A 86 -2.72 -3.85 -0.42
C PHE A 86 -2.55 -4.97 0.58
N ALA A 87 -1.32 -5.26 0.96
CA ALA A 87 -1.03 -6.15 2.08
C ALA A 87 0.10 -5.55 2.92
N LEU A 88 -0.16 -5.31 4.20
CA LEU A 88 0.83 -4.73 5.10
C LEU A 88 1.71 -5.81 5.72
N GLU A 89 3.03 -5.62 5.67
CA GLU A 89 4.01 -6.39 6.44
C GLU A 89 4.15 -5.82 7.87
N SER A 90 4.18 -4.49 7.97
CA SER A 90 4.18 -3.78 9.25
C SER A 90 3.25 -2.57 9.18
N TYR A 91 2.76 -2.14 10.34
CA TYR A 91 2.15 -0.82 10.42
C TYR A 91 3.21 0.27 10.27
N PRO A 92 2.86 1.42 9.70
CA PRO A 92 3.82 2.51 9.54
C PRO A 92 4.26 3.09 10.88
N THR A 93 5.38 3.78 10.88
CA THR A 93 5.89 4.48 12.07
C THR A 93 5.02 5.67 12.45
N ASP A 94 4.44 6.30 11.46
CA ASP A 94 3.45 7.37 11.57
C ASP A 94 2.22 7.01 10.72
N THR A 95 1.39 7.94 10.32
CA THR A 95 0.31 7.72 9.38
C THR A 95 0.85 7.65 7.95
N ALA A 96 0.53 6.60 7.22
CA ALA A 96 0.89 6.39 5.83
C ALA A 96 -0.36 6.17 4.97
N ALA A 97 -0.30 6.50 3.69
CA ALA A 97 -1.42 6.29 2.79
C ALA A 97 -1.27 5.03 1.94
N PHE A 98 -2.36 4.30 1.79
CA PHE A 98 -2.50 3.29 0.75
C PHE A 98 -2.52 3.96 -0.62
N MET A 99 -3.39 4.95 -0.79
CA MET A 99 -3.52 5.76 -2.00
C MET A 99 -4.30 7.05 -1.71
N GLY A 100 -4.15 8.00 -2.61
CA GLY A 100 -4.88 9.26 -2.53
C GLY A 100 -4.77 10.08 -3.80
N ILE A 101 -5.52 11.17 -3.84
CA ILE A 101 -5.52 12.12 -4.93
C ILE A 101 -5.35 13.54 -4.39
N ARG A 102 -4.70 14.39 -5.18
CA ARG A 102 -4.49 15.81 -4.85
C ARG A 102 -4.69 16.66 -6.09
N ASP A 103 -5.50 17.70 -5.99
CA ASP A 103 -5.68 18.70 -7.03
C ASP A 103 -4.48 19.65 -7.15
N MET A 104 -4.48 20.46 -8.19
CA MET A 104 -3.43 21.45 -8.43
C MET A 104 -3.44 22.61 -7.43
N ALA A 105 -4.55 22.83 -6.72
CA ALA A 105 -4.65 23.81 -5.65
C ALA A 105 -4.07 23.31 -4.30
N GLY A 106 -3.69 22.02 -4.22
CA GLY A 106 -3.10 21.41 -3.04
C GLY A 106 -4.11 20.82 -2.06
N THR A 107 -5.39 20.72 -2.45
CA THR A 107 -6.39 19.95 -1.70
C THR A 107 -6.20 18.47 -1.99
N SER A 108 -6.17 17.64 -0.95
CA SER A 108 -5.97 16.20 -1.11
C SER A 108 -6.90 15.38 -0.23
N VAL A 109 -7.19 14.16 -0.69
CA VAL A 109 -7.87 13.12 0.07
C VAL A 109 -7.15 11.80 -0.14
N ALA A 110 -6.98 11.03 0.94
CA ALA A 110 -6.26 9.76 0.91
C ALA A 110 -6.86 8.76 1.90
N VAL A 111 -6.77 7.47 1.58
CA VAL A 111 -7.03 6.39 2.53
C VAL A 111 -5.73 6.03 3.22
N CYS A 112 -5.68 6.24 4.52
CA CYS A 112 -4.48 6.11 5.33
C CYS A 112 -4.63 5.00 6.39
N VAL A 113 -3.49 4.60 6.93
CA VAL A 113 -3.40 3.70 8.08
C VAL A 113 -2.41 4.29 9.10
N ASP A 114 -2.76 4.21 10.37
CA ASP A 114 -1.87 4.65 11.44
C ASP A 114 -0.97 3.53 11.97
N ARG A 115 -0.12 3.88 12.96
CA ARG A 115 0.79 2.96 13.63
C ARG A 115 0.12 1.83 14.42
N TYR A 116 -1.19 1.88 14.62
CA TYR A 116 -1.98 0.89 15.35
C TYR A 116 -2.88 0.07 14.42
N GLY A 117 -2.78 0.33 13.09
CA GLY A 117 -3.59 -0.32 12.07
C GLY A 117 -4.99 0.29 11.92
N GLU A 118 -5.26 1.44 12.51
CA GLU A 118 -6.54 2.11 12.34
C GLU A 118 -6.62 2.75 10.95
N LEU A 119 -7.73 2.52 10.25
CA LEU A 119 -8.00 3.09 8.94
C LEU A 119 -8.50 4.52 9.10
N LEU A 120 -7.90 5.43 8.35
CA LEU A 120 -8.17 6.86 8.42
C LEU A 120 -8.48 7.43 7.05
N LEU A 121 -9.33 8.45 7.00
CA LEU A 121 -9.40 9.38 5.88
C LEU A 121 -8.44 10.53 6.15
N GLY A 122 -7.41 10.66 5.34
CA GLY A 122 -6.47 11.77 5.35
C GLY A 122 -6.94 12.89 4.44
N MET A 123 -6.89 14.12 4.93
CA MET A 123 -7.28 15.32 4.19
C MET A 123 -6.18 16.35 4.28
N GLY A 124 -5.81 16.93 3.15
CA GLY A 124 -4.83 18.01 3.06
C GLY A 124 -5.44 19.24 2.42
N GLN A 125 -5.13 20.41 2.95
CA GLN A 125 -5.49 21.70 2.37
C GLN A 125 -4.49 22.76 2.78
N ASN A 126 -3.96 23.51 1.82
CA ASN A 126 -3.02 24.63 2.08
C ASN A 126 -1.81 24.21 2.96
N GLY A 127 -1.29 22.99 2.77
CA GLY A 127 -0.16 22.46 3.54
C GLY A 127 -0.50 21.95 4.94
N SER A 128 -1.75 22.10 5.39
CA SER A 128 -2.25 21.50 6.63
C SER A 128 -2.87 20.14 6.35
N TYR A 129 -2.67 19.18 7.28
CA TYR A 129 -3.18 17.82 7.15
C TYR A 129 -3.96 17.42 8.39
N SER A 130 -5.09 16.76 8.18
CA SER A 130 -5.94 16.20 9.23
C SER A 130 -6.35 14.77 8.88
N TYR A 131 -6.69 13.98 9.90
CA TYR A 131 -7.08 12.59 9.74
C TYR A 131 -8.36 12.32 10.52
N CYS A 132 -9.32 11.69 9.87
CA CYS A 132 -10.58 11.26 10.45
C CYS A 132 -10.58 9.73 10.56
N SER A 133 -10.86 9.18 11.74
CA SER A 133 -10.97 7.74 11.94
C SER A 133 -12.18 7.18 11.20
N LEU A 134 -11.99 6.07 10.51
CA LEU A 134 -13.06 5.26 9.91
C LEU A 134 -13.54 4.16 10.87
N LYS A 135 -13.10 4.19 12.14
CA LYS A 135 -13.50 3.27 13.23
C LYS A 135 -13.31 1.78 12.86
N THR A 136 -12.31 1.52 12.03
CA THR A 136 -11.99 0.18 11.51
C THR A 136 -10.50 -0.05 11.56
N LYS A 137 -10.08 -1.26 11.93
CA LYS A 137 -8.67 -1.66 11.89
C LYS A 137 -8.42 -2.64 10.76
N VAL A 138 -7.25 -2.53 10.15
CA VAL A 138 -6.77 -3.46 9.14
C VAL A 138 -5.74 -4.40 9.74
N ASP A 139 -5.75 -5.65 9.29
CA ASP A 139 -4.78 -6.66 9.72
C ASP A 139 -3.52 -6.61 8.84
N ARG A 140 -2.38 -6.97 9.42
CA ARG A 140 -1.15 -7.27 8.68
C ARG A 140 -1.21 -8.69 8.11
N PHE A 141 -0.40 -8.95 7.09
CA PHE A 141 -0.26 -10.28 6.45
C PHE A 141 -1.55 -10.81 5.81
N LYS A 142 -2.44 -9.90 5.46
CA LYS A 142 -3.67 -10.19 4.71
C LYS A 142 -3.82 -9.22 3.56
N TRP A 143 -4.40 -9.67 2.47
CA TRP A 143 -4.82 -8.78 1.41
C TRP A 143 -6.02 -7.95 1.84
N LEU A 144 -6.00 -6.70 1.44
CA LEU A 144 -7.04 -5.70 1.65
C LEU A 144 -7.38 -5.09 0.30
N HIS A 145 -8.64 -5.05 -0.05
CA HIS A 145 -9.13 -4.29 -1.18
C HIS A 145 -9.64 -2.93 -0.68
N VAL A 146 -9.00 -1.87 -1.13
CA VAL A 146 -9.29 -0.50 -0.69
C VAL A 146 -9.84 0.29 -1.87
N VAL A 147 -10.92 1.02 -1.65
CA VAL A 147 -11.50 1.96 -2.63
C VAL A 147 -11.70 3.31 -1.96
N LEU A 148 -11.26 4.36 -2.63
CA LEU A 148 -11.60 5.74 -2.33
C LEU A 148 -12.62 6.20 -3.39
N ASP A 149 -13.87 6.31 -2.99
CA ASP A 149 -14.99 6.69 -3.86
C ASP A 149 -15.25 8.19 -3.71
N LEU A 150 -14.77 8.95 -4.68
CA LEU A 150 -14.88 10.42 -4.68
C LEU A 150 -16.30 10.87 -4.97
N SER A 151 -17.03 10.13 -5.83
CA SER A 151 -18.39 10.46 -6.22
C SER A 151 -19.39 10.32 -5.08
N ASN A 152 -19.16 9.36 -4.19
CA ASN A 152 -20.03 9.08 -3.05
C ASN A 152 -19.40 9.48 -1.70
N GLU A 153 -18.28 10.22 -1.73
CA GLU A 153 -17.58 10.70 -0.54
C GLU A 153 -17.38 9.60 0.51
N SER A 154 -16.89 8.45 0.08
CA SER A 154 -16.81 7.25 0.93
C SER A 154 -15.55 6.43 0.68
N VAL A 155 -15.21 5.59 1.64
CA VAL A 155 -14.16 4.58 1.53
C VAL A 155 -14.81 3.21 1.58
N CYS A 156 -14.39 2.29 0.68
CA CYS A 156 -14.76 0.88 0.81
C CYS A 156 -13.54 0.06 1.20
N LEU A 157 -13.69 -0.77 2.20
CA LEU A 157 -12.72 -1.77 2.59
C LEU A 157 -13.31 -3.17 2.42
N ASN A 158 -12.66 -4.01 1.59
CA ASN A 158 -13.07 -5.39 1.36
C ASN A 158 -14.55 -5.52 0.92
N GLY A 159 -15.02 -4.56 0.11
CA GLY A 159 -16.41 -4.48 -0.35
C GLY A 159 -17.40 -3.89 0.64
N GLN A 160 -16.97 -3.46 1.82
CA GLN A 160 -17.83 -2.78 2.79
C GLN A 160 -17.62 -1.27 2.71
N ARG A 161 -18.68 -0.52 2.48
CA ARG A 161 -18.67 0.95 2.43
C ARG A 161 -18.64 1.54 3.83
N MET A 162 -17.77 2.53 4.03
CA MET A 162 -17.63 3.31 5.24
C MET A 162 -17.78 4.79 4.87
N SER A 163 -18.63 5.51 5.58
CA SER A 163 -18.76 6.96 5.43
C SER A 163 -17.83 7.66 6.41
N ALA A 164 -17.11 8.65 5.93
CA ALA A 164 -16.36 9.54 6.78
C ALA A 164 -17.28 10.64 7.36
N GLU A 165 -17.04 11.01 8.61
CA GLU A 165 -17.80 12.12 9.25
C GLU A 165 -17.46 13.47 8.62
N VAL A 166 -16.29 13.59 8.01
CA VAL A 166 -15.80 14.80 7.34
C VAL A 166 -15.20 14.41 6.00
N TRP A 167 -15.48 15.20 4.96
CA TRP A 167 -14.91 15.05 3.63
C TRP A 167 -14.34 16.39 3.15
N PRO A 168 -13.24 16.43 2.38
CA PRO A 168 -12.70 17.69 1.87
C PRO A 168 -13.67 18.33 0.87
N ARG A 169 -14.09 19.56 1.15
CA ARG A 169 -15.18 20.22 0.42
C ARG A 169 -14.76 20.91 -0.88
N ASN A 170 -13.49 21.00 -1.19
CA ASN A 170 -12.97 21.85 -2.26
C ASN A 170 -11.97 21.11 -3.17
N LEU A 171 -12.12 19.81 -3.35
CA LEU A 171 -11.37 19.09 -4.37
C LEU A 171 -11.82 19.61 -5.73
N GLN A 172 -10.90 20.19 -6.52
CA GLN A 172 -11.20 20.79 -7.80
C GLN A 172 -11.05 19.78 -8.93
N ASP A 173 -11.98 19.81 -9.88
CA ASP A 173 -11.88 19.03 -11.11
C ASP A 173 -10.70 19.51 -11.97
N GLY A 174 -10.18 18.63 -12.80
CA GLY A 174 -9.12 18.94 -13.75
C GLY A 174 -7.92 18.00 -13.62
N GLU A 175 -6.71 18.54 -13.77
CA GLU A 175 -5.51 17.77 -13.58
C GLU A 175 -5.28 17.47 -12.09
N MET A 176 -5.11 16.18 -11.77
CA MET A 176 -4.91 15.71 -10.41
C MET A 176 -3.69 14.80 -10.32
N MET A 177 -2.98 14.87 -9.21
CA MET A 177 -1.94 13.92 -8.86
C MET A 177 -2.54 12.74 -8.10
N PHE A 178 -2.37 11.56 -8.65
CA PHE A 178 -2.67 10.30 -7.99
C PHE A 178 -1.39 9.71 -7.37
N ARG A 179 -1.43 9.32 -6.10
CA ARG A 179 -0.30 8.73 -5.38
C ARG A 179 -0.70 7.43 -4.70
N VAL A 180 0.20 6.44 -4.74
CA VAL A 180 0.01 5.11 -4.17
C VAL A 180 1.20 4.74 -3.29
N GLY A 181 0.92 4.24 -2.12
CA GLY A 181 1.93 3.75 -1.19
C GLY A 181 2.54 4.81 -0.27
N LYS A 182 2.16 6.08 -0.42
CA LYS A 182 2.67 7.20 0.40
C LYS A 182 1.64 8.32 0.56
N ASP A 183 1.57 8.91 1.75
CA ASP A 183 0.75 10.09 2.03
C ASP A 183 1.29 11.35 1.30
N PHE A 184 0.41 12.31 1.06
CA PHE A 184 0.79 13.63 0.56
C PHE A 184 1.50 14.47 1.62
N ARG A 185 1.29 14.18 2.88
CA ARG A 185 2.03 14.80 3.97
C ARG A 185 3.49 14.36 3.95
N GLU A 186 4.40 15.32 3.80
CA GLU A 186 5.84 15.07 3.86
C GLU A 186 6.29 15.07 5.33
N LYS A 187 6.66 13.91 5.84
CA LYS A 187 7.23 13.76 7.18
C LYS A 187 8.40 12.80 7.15
N LYS A 188 9.53 13.25 7.67
CA LYS A 188 10.75 12.46 7.77
C LYS A 188 11.19 12.33 9.22
N VAL A 189 11.77 11.19 9.55
CA VAL A 189 12.57 10.98 10.75
C VAL A 189 14.00 10.77 10.25
N TRP A 190 14.85 11.74 10.50
CA TRP A 190 16.16 11.88 9.89
C TRP A 190 16.04 11.96 8.36
N MET A 191 16.64 10.99 7.65
CA MET A 191 16.58 10.90 6.18
C MET A 191 15.44 10.03 5.67
N TYR A 192 14.75 9.29 6.56
CA TYR A 192 13.73 8.31 6.19
C TYR A 192 12.35 8.93 6.17
N ASP A 193 11.62 8.67 5.10
CA ASP A 193 10.21 8.98 5.01
C ASP A 193 9.42 8.03 5.93
N VAL A 194 8.46 8.56 6.68
CA VAL A 194 7.66 7.77 7.64
C VAL A 194 6.18 7.72 7.28
N THR A 195 5.84 8.20 6.08
CA THR A 195 4.46 8.28 5.58
C THR A 195 4.18 7.31 4.41
N ALA A 196 5.10 6.38 4.17
CA ALA A 196 4.96 5.31 3.18
C ALA A 196 4.57 3.98 3.84
N ILE A 197 3.84 3.12 3.10
CA ILE A 197 3.48 1.77 3.56
C ILE A 197 4.62 0.78 3.33
N ASN A 198 4.71 -0.22 4.21
CA ASN A 198 5.58 -1.38 4.06
C ASN A 198 4.72 -2.61 3.77
N GLY A 199 4.87 -3.18 2.57
CA GLY A 199 4.08 -4.34 2.17
C GLY A 199 4.01 -4.55 0.67
N LEU A 200 2.82 -4.88 0.17
CA LEU A 200 2.56 -5.16 -1.23
C LEU A 200 1.46 -4.26 -1.77
N ILE A 201 1.57 -3.90 -3.05
CA ILE A 201 0.59 -3.15 -3.82
C ILE A 201 0.30 -3.91 -5.11
N ASP A 202 -0.97 -4.10 -5.46
CA ASP A 202 -1.40 -4.79 -6.66
C ASP A 202 -2.71 -4.20 -7.23
N GLY A 203 -2.97 -4.39 -8.52
CA GLY A 203 -4.24 -4.12 -9.16
C GLY A 203 -4.78 -2.71 -8.96
N ILE A 204 -3.95 -1.68 -9.21
CA ILE A 204 -4.33 -0.29 -9.04
C ILE A 204 -5.23 0.17 -10.18
N SER A 205 -6.31 0.87 -9.85
CA SER A 205 -7.26 1.35 -10.86
C SER A 205 -7.79 2.75 -10.54
N LEU A 206 -7.97 3.54 -11.60
CA LEU A 206 -8.72 4.80 -11.62
C LEU A 206 -9.96 4.59 -12.48
N THR A 207 -11.11 4.38 -11.87
CA THR A 207 -12.34 4.03 -12.59
C THR A 207 -13.56 4.52 -11.85
N PRO A 208 -14.73 4.61 -12.55
CA PRO A 208 -16.01 4.60 -11.89
C PRO A 208 -16.17 3.29 -11.10
N PHE A 209 -16.31 3.41 -9.79
CA PHE A 209 -16.54 2.26 -8.91
C PHE A 209 -18.04 2.03 -8.72
N SER A 210 -18.50 0.80 -8.90
CA SER A 210 -19.84 0.36 -8.57
C SER A 210 -19.75 -0.79 -7.56
N ASP A 211 -20.30 -0.59 -6.38
CA ASP A 211 -20.41 -1.63 -5.35
C ASP A 211 -21.63 -2.56 -5.57
N ASP A 212 -22.49 -2.24 -6.53
CA ASP A 212 -23.70 -3.02 -6.85
C ASP A 212 -23.42 -4.25 -7.73
N SER A 213 -22.25 -4.35 -8.32
CA SER A 213 -21.89 -5.48 -9.17
C SER A 213 -21.60 -6.73 -8.35
N SER A 214 -22.35 -7.81 -8.58
CA SER A 214 -22.09 -9.12 -7.98
C SER A 214 -20.72 -9.66 -8.37
N ALA A 215 -20.26 -9.40 -9.59
CA ALA A 215 -18.95 -9.82 -10.09
C ALA A 215 -17.81 -9.21 -9.27
N TRP A 216 -17.89 -7.94 -8.91
CA TRP A 216 -16.92 -7.27 -8.04
C TRP A 216 -16.84 -7.91 -6.66
N ARG A 217 -17.97 -8.26 -6.07
CA ARG A 217 -18.02 -8.90 -4.75
C ARG A 217 -17.36 -10.27 -4.76
N ASP A 218 -17.60 -11.04 -5.81
CA ASP A 218 -17.01 -12.36 -5.96
C ASP A 218 -15.49 -12.27 -6.18
N GLU A 219 -15.02 -11.35 -7.00
CA GLU A 219 -13.60 -11.07 -7.23
C GLU A 219 -12.90 -10.65 -5.93
N ILE A 220 -13.46 -9.69 -5.20
CA ILE A 220 -12.94 -9.28 -3.89
C ILE A 220 -12.90 -10.47 -2.94
N ALA A 221 -13.97 -11.26 -2.85
CA ALA A 221 -14.04 -12.42 -1.99
C ALA A 221 -12.98 -13.49 -2.32
N LEU A 222 -12.65 -13.66 -3.61
CA LEU A 222 -11.60 -14.56 -4.07
C LEU A 222 -10.21 -14.01 -3.74
N GLY A 223 -9.98 -12.72 -3.98
CA GLY A 223 -8.72 -12.05 -3.66
C GLY A 223 -8.39 -12.09 -2.17
N LEU A 224 -9.37 -11.87 -1.32
CA LEU A 224 -9.21 -11.91 0.14
C LEU A 224 -8.83 -13.29 0.70
N LYS A 225 -9.06 -14.37 -0.06
CA LYS A 225 -8.64 -15.74 0.33
C LYS A 225 -7.18 -16.02 0.01
N LYS A 226 -6.54 -15.19 -0.82
CA LYS A 226 -5.13 -15.36 -1.19
C LYS A 226 -4.23 -14.93 -0.04
N THR A 227 -3.10 -15.62 0.11
CA THR A 227 -2.09 -15.26 1.12
C THR A 227 -1.03 -14.37 0.47
N PRO A 228 -0.76 -13.18 1.01
CA PRO A 228 0.27 -12.31 0.46
C PRO A 228 1.68 -12.91 0.66
N VAL A 229 2.52 -12.80 -0.37
CA VAL A 229 3.91 -13.29 -0.33
C VAL A 229 4.79 -12.21 0.28
N LEU A 230 4.83 -12.15 1.59
CA LEU A 230 5.62 -11.20 2.37
C LEU A 230 6.93 -11.81 2.89
N ALA A 231 7.16 -13.11 2.64
CA ALA A 231 8.42 -13.77 2.98
C ALA A 231 9.58 -13.15 2.20
N ILE A 232 10.74 -13.07 2.85
CA ILE A 232 11.96 -12.61 2.20
C ILE A 232 12.44 -13.72 1.27
N PRO A 233 12.67 -13.43 -0.03
CA PRO A 233 13.13 -14.43 -0.96
C PRO A 233 14.45 -15.08 -0.51
N GLU A 234 14.54 -16.39 -0.56
CA GLU A 234 15.74 -17.13 -0.16
C GLU A 234 17.00 -16.70 -0.93
N ILE A 235 16.84 -16.22 -2.17
CA ILE A 235 17.93 -15.71 -2.98
C ILE A 235 18.68 -14.56 -2.29
N ARG A 236 18.03 -13.81 -1.41
CA ARG A 236 18.67 -12.77 -0.59
C ARG A 236 19.62 -13.33 0.45
N PHE A 237 19.48 -14.60 0.81
CA PHE A 237 20.38 -15.28 1.76
C PHE A 237 21.43 -16.13 1.08
N ALA A 238 21.14 -16.65 -0.11
CA ALA A 238 21.91 -17.73 -0.73
C ALA A 238 23.27 -17.30 -1.30
N LYS A 239 23.46 -16.02 -1.64
CA LYS A 239 24.67 -15.55 -2.35
C LYS A 239 25.33 -14.31 -1.75
N ASP A 240 24.91 -13.88 -0.59
CA ASP A 240 25.55 -12.76 0.09
C ASP A 240 26.83 -13.25 0.79
N PHE A 241 27.96 -13.13 0.11
CA PHE A 241 29.25 -13.58 0.66
C PHE A 241 29.72 -12.69 1.83
N ASN A 242 29.21 -11.45 1.94
CA ASN A 242 29.48 -10.55 3.06
C ASN A 242 28.62 -10.88 4.29
N ARG A 243 27.63 -11.77 4.15
CA ARG A 243 26.78 -12.14 5.29
C ARG A 243 27.57 -13.02 6.26
N PRO A 244 27.79 -12.58 7.51
CA PRO A 244 28.47 -13.40 8.51
C PRO A 244 27.71 -14.70 8.77
N ARG A 245 28.46 -15.80 8.94
CA ARG A 245 27.87 -17.12 9.24
C ARG A 245 27.74 -17.39 10.73
N TYR A 246 28.36 -16.58 11.56
CA TYR A 246 28.49 -16.81 13.00
C TYR A 246 27.84 -15.74 13.87
N HIS A 247 27.40 -14.64 13.29
CA HIS A 247 26.83 -13.53 14.04
C HIS A 247 25.31 -13.46 13.85
N LEU A 248 24.63 -12.97 14.89
CA LEU A 248 23.23 -12.68 14.79
C LEU A 248 23.04 -11.53 13.78
N LEU A 249 22.23 -11.79 12.76
CA LEU A 249 21.84 -10.83 11.77
C LEU A 249 20.33 -10.87 11.56
N PRO A 250 19.70 -9.74 11.23
CA PRO A 250 18.33 -9.75 10.82
C PRO A 250 18.17 -10.56 9.54
N ALA A 251 17.00 -11.13 9.36
CA ALA A 251 16.65 -11.84 8.14
C ALA A 251 16.73 -10.90 6.91
N ALA A 252 16.37 -9.64 7.08
CA ALA A 252 16.50 -8.59 6.08
C ALA A 252 16.64 -7.22 6.75
N ASN A 253 16.99 -6.21 5.95
CA ASN A 253 17.18 -4.84 6.37
C ASN A 253 18.30 -4.72 7.44
N TRP A 254 18.21 -3.74 8.29
CA TRP A 254 19.18 -3.47 9.35
C TRP A 254 18.54 -3.57 10.73
N THR A 255 19.34 -3.86 11.74
CA THR A 255 18.93 -3.78 13.14
C THR A 255 19.78 -2.74 13.86
N ASN A 256 19.20 -2.10 14.86
CA ASN A 256 19.97 -1.40 15.87
C ASN A 256 20.57 -2.39 16.88
N GLU A 257 21.12 -1.89 17.97
CA GLU A 257 21.66 -2.67 19.06
C GLU A 257 20.65 -3.68 19.61
N THR A 258 21.16 -4.80 20.06
CA THR A 258 20.33 -5.83 20.72
C THR A 258 20.05 -5.46 22.15
N HIS A 259 18.80 -5.66 22.57
CA HIS A 259 18.34 -5.43 23.94
C HIS A 259 17.72 -6.69 24.55
N GLY A 260 17.78 -6.78 25.87
CA GLY A 260 16.95 -7.73 26.62
C GLY A 260 17.19 -9.19 26.26
N LEU A 261 18.43 -9.68 26.29
CA LEU A 261 18.68 -11.13 26.16
C LEU A 261 17.96 -11.87 27.26
N LEU A 262 17.05 -12.78 26.91
CA LEU A 262 16.25 -13.56 27.82
C LEU A 262 16.31 -15.05 27.44
N LEU A 263 16.58 -15.91 28.41
CA LEU A 263 16.38 -17.35 28.27
C LEU A 263 14.96 -17.72 28.77
N TYR A 264 14.10 -18.15 27.87
CA TYR A 264 12.74 -18.56 28.19
C TYR A 264 12.41 -19.89 27.50
N LYS A 265 11.88 -20.85 28.27
CA LYS A 265 11.54 -22.21 27.78
C LYS A 265 12.68 -22.86 26.96
N GLY A 266 13.93 -22.74 27.43
CA GLY A 266 15.10 -23.32 26.80
C GLY A 266 15.56 -22.66 25.49
N LYS A 267 15.00 -21.49 25.14
CA LYS A 267 15.38 -20.71 23.96
C LYS A 267 15.88 -19.33 24.37
N TYR A 268 16.92 -18.86 23.70
CA TYR A 268 17.37 -17.47 23.83
C TYR A 268 16.47 -16.57 22.97
N HIS A 269 15.91 -15.55 23.60
CA HIS A 269 15.15 -14.49 22.96
C HIS A 269 15.99 -13.22 22.98
N ILE A 270 16.15 -12.62 21.81
CA ILE A 270 16.88 -11.36 21.65
C ILE A 270 15.95 -10.38 20.98
N PHE A 271 15.81 -9.21 21.56
CA PHE A 271 14.96 -8.15 21.04
C PHE A 271 15.83 -7.13 20.31
N ASN A 272 15.51 -6.87 19.06
CA ASN A 272 16.20 -5.89 18.23
C ASN A 272 15.20 -4.84 17.77
N PRO A 273 15.35 -3.56 18.12
CA PRO A 273 14.58 -2.51 17.48
C PRO A 273 14.99 -2.38 16.02
N VAL A 274 14.02 -2.39 15.13
CA VAL A 274 14.25 -2.16 13.69
C VAL A 274 14.28 -0.66 13.39
N SER A 275 13.62 0.13 14.19
CA SER A 275 13.58 1.57 14.21
C SER A 275 13.11 1.96 15.62
N TYR A 276 13.31 3.18 16.07
CA TYR A 276 12.96 3.67 17.43
C TYR A 276 11.50 3.48 17.84
N THR A 277 10.81 2.52 17.26
CA THR A 277 9.43 2.20 17.50
C THR A 277 9.30 0.97 18.37
N HIS A 278 8.90 1.18 19.62
CA HIS A 278 8.07 0.28 20.41
C HIS A 278 8.69 -0.95 21.07
N LEU A 279 9.93 -0.90 21.52
CA LEU A 279 10.27 -1.68 22.70
C LEU A 279 9.95 -0.84 23.95
N THR A 280 8.71 -0.83 24.38
CA THR A 280 8.43 -0.55 25.77
C THR A 280 8.92 -1.74 26.57
N LEU A 281 10.15 -1.67 27.05
CA LEU A 281 10.55 -2.52 28.15
C LEU A 281 9.63 -2.21 29.32
N PRO A 282 9.10 -3.23 30.03
CA PRO A 282 8.49 -2.97 31.30
C PRO A 282 9.57 -2.25 32.16
N THR A 283 9.30 -1.02 32.51
CA THR A 283 10.13 -0.29 33.47
C THR A 283 10.07 -1.09 34.77
N THR A 284 11.12 -1.83 35.04
CA THR A 284 11.33 -2.31 36.41
C THR A 284 11.44 -1.08 37.29
N PRO A 285 10.59 -0.93 38.31
CA PRO A 285 10.80 0.12 39.26
C PRO A 285 12.20 -0.08 39.86
N TYR A 286 13.01 0.98 39.81
CA TYR A 286 14.28 0.99 40.54
C TYR A 286 13.98 0.73 42.01
N VAL A 287 14.55 -0.33 42.54
CA VAL A 287 14.57 -0.58 44.00
C VAL A 287 15.69 0.25 44.59
#